data_b39f374ee6af8bedf4a9fed8dcb14368
#
_entry.id   b39f374ee6af8bedf4a9fed8dcb14368
#
_cell.length_a   1.000
_cell.length_b   1.000
_cell.length_c   1.000
_cell.angle_alpha   90.00
_cell.angle_beta   90.00
_cell.angle_gamma   90.00
#
_symmetry.space_group_name_H-M   'P 1'
#
loop_
_entity.id
_entity.type
_entity.pdbx_description
1 polymer ?
#
loop_
_entity_poly.entity_id
_entity_poly.type
_entity_poly.pdbx_seq_one_letter_code
_entity_poly.pdbx_strand_id
1 'polypeptide(L)'
;MKILIDNGHGIDTPGKRSPDGILREYRYNREIAAALVHQLRERGYDADLLVPEDEDIPLTVRARRVNRMCETLGKDNVLLVSIHCNAAPPDDGGWHNARGWSAYTTEGFTESDVFADFLYAAAEEVFTKEKGLSVRKFRNAKYEKDWEAQFYILRKTLCPAVLTENFFQDNKADVKYMLSAAGRQDIVSVHLTGIENYLKNRKR
;
A
#
# COMPACT_ATOMS: atom_id res chain seq x y z
N MET A 1 1.46 11.31 15.64
CA MET A 1 1.31 9.91 15.18
C MET A 1 2.50 9.55 14.34
N LYS A 2 3.11 8.41 14.59
CA LYS A 2 4.18 7.82 13.77
C LYS A 2 3.57 7.09 12.59
N ILE A 3 4.02 7.41 11.37
CA ILE A 3 3.58 6.77 10.14
C ILE A 3 4.73 5.91 9.63
N LEU A 4 4.50 4.60 9.49
CA LEU A 4 5.48 3.65 8.95
C LEU A 4 5.03 3.23 7.55
N ILE A 5 5.93 3.39 6.58
CA ILE A 5 5.70 2.97 5.20
C ILE A 5 6.56 1.73 4.93
N ASP A 6 5.90 0.60 4.78
CA ASP A 6 6.52 -0.68 4.44
C ASP A 6 6.56 -0.82 2.90
N ASN A 7 7.75 -0.95 2.36
CA ASN A 7 7.97 -1.20 0.94
C ASN A 7 8.13 -2.71 0.73
N GLY A 8 7.12 -3.34 0.14
CA GLY A 8 7.09 -4.78 -0.07
C GLY A 8 8.29 -5.34 -0.84
N HIS A 9 8.70 -6.54 -0.49
CA HIS A 9 9.78 -7.30 -1.11
C HIS A 9 11.18 -6.71 -0.96
N GLY A 10 12.17 -7.38 -1.53
CA GLY A 10 13.57 -6.99 -1.62
C GLY A 10 14.16 -7.34 -2.97
N ILE A 11 15.40 -6.92 -3.22
CA ILE A 11 16.12 -7.17 -4.48
C ILE A 11 16.27 -8.66 -4.79
N ASP A 12 16.31 -9.48 -3.76
CA ASP A 12 16.49 -10.92 -3.77
C ASP A 12 15.16 -11.71 -3.72
N THR A 13 14.00 -11.04 -3.69
CA THR A 13 12.70 -11.73 -3.76
C THR A 13 12.46 -12.30 -5.17
N PRO A 14 12.31 -13.61 -5.34
CA PRO A 14 12.09 -14.22 -6.65
C PRO A 14 10.74 -13.81 -7.27
N GLY A 15 10.68 -13.76 -8.58
CA GLY A 15 9.45 -13.49 -9.33
C GLY A 15 9.12 -12.01 -9.38
N LYS A 16 8.36 -11.49 -8.51
CA LYS A 16 7.91 -10.10 -8.26
C LYS A 16 8.32 -9.05 -9.30
N ARG A 17 7.85 -9.25 -10.55
CA ARG A 17 8.18 -8.41 -11.71
C ARG A 17 7.15 -8.57 -12.84
N SER A 18 7.09 -7.58 -13.73
CA SER A 18 6.34 -7.74 -14.99
C SER A 18 6.93 -8.86 -15.86
N PRO A 19 6.14 -9.49 -16.75
CA PRO A 19 6.61 -10.55 -17.64
C PRO A 19 7.82 -10.17 -18.50
N ASP A 20 7.92 -8.90 -18.91
CA ASP A 20 9.07 -8.35 -19.64
C ASP A 20 10.22 -7.89 -18.73
N GLY A 21 10.05 -7.94 -17.40
CA GLY A 21 11.05 -7.56 -16.42
C GLY A 21 11.33 -6.05 -16.29
N ILE A 22 10.60 -5.20 -17.01
CA ILE A 22 10.79 -3.73 -16.98
C ILE A 22 10.37 -3.17 -15.62
N LEU A 23 9.24 -3.63 -15.07
CA LEU A 23 8.83 -3.33 -13.71
C LEU A 23 9.34 -4.42 -12.77
N ARG A 24 10.08 -4.01 -11.74
CA ARG A 24 10.46 -4.87 -10.61
C ARG A 24 9.76 -4.34 -9.36
N GLU A 25 8.91 -5.16 -8.75
CA GLU A 25 8.03 -4.74 -7.67
C GLU A 25 8.79 -4.12 -6.50
N TYR A 26 9.87 -4.78 -6.02
CA TYR A 26 10.66 -4.27 -4.90
C TYR A 26 11.21 -2.86 -5.14
N ARG A 27 11.68 -2.59 -6.36
CA ARG A 27 12.25 -1.29 -6.73
C ARG A 27 11.16 -0.23 -6.81
N TYR A 28 10.05 -0.58 -7.46
CA TYR A 28 8.90 0.31 -7.60
C TYR A 28 8.32 0.70 -6.23
N ASN A 29 8.11 -0.29 -5.35
CA ASN A 29 7.59 -0.06 -4.00
C ASN A 29 8.50 0.87 -3.20
N ARG A 30 9.83 0.75 -3.33
CA ARG A 30 10.80 1.65 -2.69
C ARG A 30 10.74 3.07 -3.23
N GLU A 31 10.62 3.23 -4.55
CA GLU A 31 10.49 4.54 -5.19
C GLU A 31 9.22 5.26 -4.68
N ILE A 32 8.08 4.58 -4.65
CA ILE A 32 6.82 5.14 -4.14
C ILE A 32 6.91 5.44 -2.64
N ALA A 33 7.40 4.50 -1.84
CA ALA A 33 7.50 4.65 -0.39
C ALA A 33 8.43 5.81 0.01
N ALA A 34 9.58 5.94 -0.65
CA ALA A 34 10.53 7.03 -0.40
C ALA A 34 9.93 8.40 -0.75
N ALA A 35 9.24 8.50 -1.90
CA ALA A 35 8.56 9.72 -2.31
C ALA A 35 7.43 10.10 -1.33
N LEU A 36 6.65 9.12 -0.87
CA LEU A 36 5.58 9.32 0.11
C LEU A 36 6.13 9.80 1.46
N VAL A 37 7.16 9.13 1.99
CA VAL A 37 7.81 9.54 3.24
C VAL A 37 8.38 10.96 3.14
N HIS A 38 9.01 11.29 2.02
CA HIS A 38 9.52 12.64 1.78
C HIS A 38 8.40 13.68 1.84
N GLN A 39 7.30 13.49 1.08
CA GLN A 39 6.17 14.42 1.06
C GLN A 39 5.46 14.51 2.41
N LEU A 40 5.31 13.40 3.16
CA LEU A 40 4.76 13.41 4.50
C LEU A 40 5.61 14.26 5.46
N ARG A 41 6.94 14.11 5.41
CA ARG A 41 7.87 14.89 6.24
C ARG A 41 7.86 16.38 5.89
N GLU A 42 7.81 16.74 4.61
CA GLU A 42 7.66 18.13 4.17
C GLU A 42 6.39 18.80 4.71
N ARG A 43 5.34 18.01 4.96
CA ARG A 43 4.08 18.47 5.59
C ARG A 43 4.07 18.38 7.11
N GLY A 44 5.22 18.06 7.72
CA GLY A 44 5.38 18.04 9.18
C GLY A 44 4.92 16.75 9.85
N TYR A 45 4.63 15.67 9.10
CA TYR A 45 4.30 14.37 9.66
C TYR A 45 5.56 13.59 10.05
N ASP A 46 5.47 12.85 11.16
CA ASP A 46 6.53 11.94 11.61
C ASP A 46 6.40 10.60 10.85
N ALA A 47 7.08 10.49 9.71
CA ALA A 47 7.01 9.35 8.81
C ALA A 47 8.39 8.75 8.55
N ASP A 48 8.48 7.40 8.51
CA ASP A 48 9.68 6.65 8.20
C ASP A 48 9.42 5.47 7.27
N LEU A 49 10.46 5.07 6.51
CA LEU A 49 10.50 3.77 5.85
C LEU A 49 10.68 2.67 6.91
N LEU A 50 9.85 1.62 6.82
CA LEU A 50 9.99 0.44 7.68
C LEU A 50 11.20 -0.41 7.28
N VAL A 51 11.49 -0.47 5.99
CA VAL A 51 12.57 -1.27 5.39
C VAL A 51 13.48 -0.37 4.56
N PRO A 52 14.50 0.27 5.17
CA PRO A 52 15.48 1.06 4.43
C PRO A 52 16.50 0.20 3.65
N GLU A 53 16.56 -1.09 3.94
CA GLU A 53 17.46 -2.04 3.28
C GLU A 53 16.97 -2.41 1.87
N ASP A 54 17.87 -2.82 0.98
CA ASP A 54 17.53 -3.30 -0.36
C ASP A 54 17.11 -4.77 -0.37
N GLU A 55 17.64 -5.57 0.57
CA GLU A 55 17.33 -6.99 0.72
C GLU A 55 15.89 -7.22 1.19
N ASP A 56 15.38 -8.44 0.99
CA ASP A 56 14.07 -8.84 1.48
C ASP A 56 14.11 -9.15 2.99
N ILE A 57 13.73 -8.17 3.77
CA ILE A 57 13.64 -8.32 5.22
C ILE A 57 12.45 -9.23 5.56
N PRO A 58 12.67 -10.30 6.33
CA PRO A 58 11.60 -11.25 6.70
C PRO A 58 10.38 -10.57 7.34
N LEU A 59 9.18 -11.02 6.99
CA LEU A 59 7.92 -10.46 7.51
C LEU A 59 7.85 -10.43 9.04
N THR A 60 8.46 -11.42 9.70
CA THR A 60 8.56 -11.45 11.18
C THR A 60 9.40 -10.30 11.74
N VAL A 61 10.44 -9.89 11.03
CA VAL A 61 11.28 -8.75 11.40
C VAL A 61 10.54 -7.44 11.14
N ARG A 62 9.86 -7.31 9.98
CA ARG A 62 9.03 -6.14 9.65
C ARG A 62 7.96 -5.92 10.73
N ALA A 63 7.18 -6.94 11.06
CA ALA A 63 6.15 -6.85 12.11
C ALA A 63 6.74 -6.50 13.48
N ARG A 64 7.92 -7.05 13.84
CA ARG A 64 8.61 -6.71 15.08
C ARG A 64 9.04 -5.24 15.12
N ARG A 65 9.51 -4.67 14.01
CA ARG A 65 9.87 -3.25 13.91
C ARG A 65 8.64 -2.36 14.19
N VAL A 66 7.50 -2.67 13.57
CA VAL A 66 6.24 -1.95 13.81
C VAL A 66 5.81 -2.07 15.27
N ASN A 67 5.78 -3.29 15.81
CA ASN A 67 5.30 -3.53 17.17
C ASN A 67 6.18 -2.87 18.23
N ARG A 68 7.51 -2.79 18.01
CA ARG A 68 8.39 -2.00 18.89
C ARG A 68 8.00 -0.52 18.94
N MET A 69 7.59 0.06 17.80
CA MET A 69 7.07 1.42 17.78
C MET A 69 5.74 1.52 18.53
N CYS A 70 4.86 0.53 18.39
CA CYS A 70 3.60 0.47 19.14
C CYS A 70 3.83 0.35 20.66
N GLU A 71 4.82 -0.42 21.08
CA GLU A 71 5.20 -0.56 22.49
C GLU A 71 5.73 0.77 23.07
N THR A 72 6.48 1.52 22.27
CA THR A 72 7.09 2.79 22.71
C THR A 72 6.11 3.95 22.70
N LEU A 73 5.27 4.06 21.68
CA LEU A 73 4.40 5.22 21.44
C LEU A 73 2.93 4.98 21.78
N GLY A 74 2.55 3.72 22.01
CA GLY A 74 1.17 3.26 22.04
C GLY A 74 0.67 2.88 20.65
N LYS A 75 -0.04 1.75 20.54
CA LYS A 75 -0.54 1.22 19.27
C LYS A 75 -1.41 2.22 18.49
N ASP A 76 -2.16 3.03 19.21
CA ASP A 76 -3.04 4.05 18.65
C ASP A 76 -2.29 5.29 18.14
N ASN A 77 -1.00 5.39 18.38
CA ASN A 77 -0.12 6.45 17.89
C ASN A 77 0.81 6.02 16.78
N VAL A 78 0.59 4.83 16.21
CA VAL A 78 1.32 4.30 15.07
C VAL A 78 0.33 3.95 13.96
N LEU A 79 0.72 4.15 12.70
CA LEU A 79 -0.03 3.79 11.50
C LEU A 79 0.92 3.09 10.54
N LEU A 80 0.47 1.98 9.94
CA LEU A 80 1.23 1.24 8.94
C LEU A 80 0.55 1.28 7.57
N VAL A 81 1.33 1.59 6.53
CA VAL A 81 0.94 1.39 5.13
C VAL A 81 1.96 0.48 4.47
N SER A 82 1.54 -0.67 3.95
CA SER A 82 2.39 -1.59 3.19
C SER A 82 2.10 -1.43 1.70
N ILE A 83 3.12 -1.10 0.91
CA ILE A 83 3.02 -0.77 -0.52
C ILE A 83 3.47 -1.97 -1.35
N HIS A 84 2.58 -2.46 -2.20
CA HIS A 84 2.76 -3.60 -3.09
C HIS A 84 2.22 -3.35 -4.50
N CYS A 85 2.53 -4.26 -5.42
CA CYS A 85 1.92 -4.36 -6.76
C CYS A 85 1.27 -5.74 -6.90
N ASN A 86 0.02 -5.76 -7.35
CA ASN A 86 -0.74 -7.00 -7.51
C ASN A 86 -0.23 -7.87 -8.66
N ALA A 87 -0.54 -9.17 -8.61
CA ALA A 87 -0.36 -10.11 -9.69
C ALA A 87 -1.60 -11.01 -9.82
N ALA A 88 -1.97 -11.36 -11.05
CA ALA A 88 -3.11 -12.21 -11.31
C ALA A 88 -2.73 -13.70 -11.28
N PRO A 89 -3.57 -14.58 -10.72
CA PRO A 89 -3.40 -16.02 -10.91
C PRO A 89 -3.79 -16.43 -12.36
N PRO A 90 -3.19 -17.50 -12.91
CA PRO A 90 -2.05 -18.24 -12.37
C PRO A 90 -0.74 -17.46 -12.46
N ASP A 91 0.22 -17.75 -11.59
CA ASP A 91 1.59 -17.19 -11.67
C ASP A 91 2.39 -18.01 -12.73
N ASP A 92 2.07 -17.78 -14.00
CA ASP A 92 2.68 -18.44 -15.16
C ASP A 92 3.73 -17.57 -15.86
N GLY A 93 4.02 -16.39 -15.29
CA GLY A 93 4.95 -15.41 -15.86
C GLY A 93 4.42 -14.69 -17.10
N GLY A 94 3.14 -14.87 -17.45
CA GLY A 94 2.47 -14.25 -18.60
C GLY A 94 1.82 -12.90 -18.30
N TRP A 95 1.29 -12.27 -19.35
CA TRP A 95 0.46 -11.07 -19.22
C TRP A 95 -1.01 -11.44 -18.99
N HIS A 96 -1.67 -10.77 -18.06
CA HIS A 96 -3.05 -11.01 -17.67
C HIS A 96 -3.95 -9.78 -17.87
N ASN A 97 -5.28 -10.04 -17.82
CA ASN A 97 -6.30 -8.98 -18.00
C ASN A 97 -6.75 -8.33 -16.70
N ALA A 98 -6.45 -8.93 -15.54
CA ALA A 98 -6.76 -8.34 -14.26
C ALA A 98 -6.01 -7.02 -14.11
N ARG A 99 -6.70 -5.98 -13.60
CA ARG A 99 -6.14 -4.63 -13.52
C ARG A 99 -6.80 -3.82 -12.40
N GLY A 100 -6.13 -2.73 -12.00
CA GLY A 100 -6.69 -1.73 -11.10
C GLY A 100 -6.08 -1.76 -9.69
N TRP A 101 -6.35 -0.71 -8.96
CA TRP A 101 -5.89 -0.49 -7.60
C TRP A 101 -6.82 -1.15 -6.57
N SER A 102 -6.28 -1.62 -5.45
CA SER A 102 -7.06 -2.14 -4.31
C SER A 102 -6.30 -1.97 -2.99
N ALA A 103 -7.03 -2.03 -1.87
CA ALA A 103 -6.45 -2.08 -0.54
C ALA A 103 -7.00 -3.26 0.26
N TYR A 104 -6.22 -3.71 1.22
CA TYR A 104 -6.48 -4.90 2.04
C TYR A 104 -6.33 -4.58 3.52
N THR A 105 -7.25 -5.13 4.32
CA THR A 105 -7.19 -5.18 5.78
C THR A 105 -7.27 -6.64 6.27
N THR A 106 -7.36 -6.84 7.57
CA THR A 106 -7.67 -8.14 8.18
C THR A 106 -9.17 -8.32 8.31
N GLU A 107 -9.63 -9.56 8.48
CA GLU A 107 -11.03 -9.90 8.71
C GLU A 107 -11.64 -9.13 9.88
N GLY A 108 -12.87 -8.63 9.69
CA GLY A 108 -13.69 -7.92 10.67
C GLY A 108 -13.45 -6.41 10.69
N PHE A 109 -14.44 -5.66 11.16
CA PHE A 109 -14.39 -4.20 11.16
C PHE A 109 -13.50 -3.65 12.28
N THR A 110 -12.45 -2.96 11.90
CA THR A 110 -11.41 -2.40 12.77
C THR A 110 -11.08 -0.94 12.39
N GLU A 111 -10.17 -0.31 13.08
CA GLU A 111 -9.65 1.02 12.72
C GLU A 111 -8.87 1.00 11.39
N SER A 112 -8.40 -0.19 10.95
CA SER A 112 -7.75 -0.34 9.63
C SER A 112 -8.75 -0.12 8.50
N ASP A 113 -9.99 -0.57 8.66
CA ASP A 113 -11.05 -0.42 7.65
C ASP A 113 -11.47 1.04 7.51
N VAL A 114 -11.57 1.74 8.64
CA VAL A 114 -11.80 3.19 8.65
C VAL A 114 -10.68 3.91 7.88
N PHE A 115 -9.42 3.51 8.10
CA PHE A 115 -8.30 4.07 7.36
C PHE A 115 -8.33 3.69 5.87
N ALA A 116 -8.65 2.44 5.55
CA ALA A 116 -8.81 1.98 4.17
C ALA A 116 -9.87 2.78 3.40
N ASP A 117 -10.98 3.14 4.04
CA ASP A 117 -12.02 3.97 3.43
C ASP A 117 -11.51 5.35 2.98
N PHE A 118 -10.61 5.99 3.74
CA PHE A 118 -9.99 7.25 3.31
C PHE A 118 -9.03 7.05 2.13
N LEU A 119 -8.30 5.93 2.08
CA LEU A 119 -7.47 5.58 0.92
C LEU A 119 -8.33 5.31 -0.32
N TYR A 120 -9.45 4.58 -0.16
CA TYR A 120 -10.41 4.34 -1.24
C TYR A 120 -11.03 5.63 -1.75
N ALA A 121 -11.41 6.56 -0.87
CA ALA A 121 -11.95 7.85 -1.28
C ALA A 121 -10.96 8.64 -2.13
N ALA A 122 -9.69 8.68 -1.73
CA ALA A 122 -8.62 9.31 -2.50
C ALA A 122 -8.35 8.60 -3.83
N ALA A 123 -8.34 7.26 -3.84
CA ALA A 123 -8.14 6.45 -5.04
C ALA A 123 -9.28 6.62 -6.04
N GLU A 124 -10.53 6.67 -5.59
CA GLU A 124 -11.70 6.92 -6.44
C GLU A 124 -11.65 8.30 -7.10
N GLU A 125 -11.21 9.32 -6.36
CA GLU A 125 -11.05 10.65 -6.91
C GLU A 125 -10.02 10.66 -8.03
N VAL A 126 -8.80 10.26 -7.72
CA VAL A 126 -7.66 10.33 -8.67
C VAL A 126 -7.81 9.29 -9.78
N PHE A 127 -7.98 8.01 -9.45
CA PHE A 127 -7.92 6.96 -10.47
C PHE A 127 -9.21 6.84 -11.26
N THR A 128 -10.37 6.89 -10.61
CA THR A 128 -11.64 6.67 -11.32
C THR A 128 -12.16 7.94 -11.96
N LYS A 129 -12.31 9.02 -11.21
CA LYS A 129 -12.95 10.24 -11.72
C LYS A 129 -12.04 11.02 -12.67
N GLU A 130 -10.77 11.19 -12.31
CA GLU A 130 -9.85 12.00 -13.13
C GLU A 130 -9.23 11.22 -14.30
N LYS A 131 -8.93 9.91 -14.10
CA LYS A 131 -8.16 9.12 -15.06
C LYS A 131 -8.93 8.00 -15.74
N GLY A 132 -10.13 7.66 -15.27
CA GLY A 132 -10.93 6.55 -15.80
C GLY A 132 -10.31 5.17 -15.55
N LEU A 133 -9.46 5.06 -14.54
CA LEU A 133 -8.82 3.81 -14.14
C LEU A 133 -9.67 3.04 -13.14
N SER A 134 -9.41 1.72 -13.03
CA SER A 134 -10.17 0.85 -12.14
C SER A 134 -9.69 0.93 -10.71
N VAL A 135 -10.62 1.18 -9.78
CA VAL A 135 -10.46 0.92 -8.35
C VAL A 135 -11.30 -0.30 -7.99
N ARG A 136 -10.65 -1.35 -7.52
CA ARG A 136 -11.28 -2.65 -7.22
C ARG A 136 -11.77 -2.65 -5.78
N LYS A 137 -13.03 -3.01 -5.58
CA LYS A 137 -13.67 -3.08 -4.26
C LYS A 137 -14.21 -4.48 -4.02
N PHE A 138 -14.30 -4.87 -2.77
CA PHE A 138 -15.00 -6.08 -2.38
C PHE A 138 -16.50 -5.95 -2.69
N ARG A 139 -17.03 -6.80 -3.55
CA ARG A 139 -18.37 -6.64 -4.14
C ARG A 139 -19.55 -6.94 -3.20
N ASN A 140 -19.31 -7.67 -2.10
CA ASN A 140 -20.38 -8.14 -1.20
C ASN A 140 -20.45 -7.37 0.11
N ALA A 141 -19.58 -6.43 0.35
CA ALA A 141 -19.60 -5.64 1.57
C ALA A 141 -20.56 -4.46 1.44
N LYS A 142 -21.62 -4.49 2.21
CA LYS A 142 -22.58 -3.39 2.30
C LYS A 142 -21.95 -2.12 2.89
N TYR A 143 -20.81 -2.27 3.59
CA TYR A 143 -20.19 -1.22 4.40
C TYR A 143 -18.68 -1.09 4.24
N GLU A 144 -17.99 -2.02 3.56
CA GLU A 144 -16.53 -2.07 3.43
C GLU A 144 -16.13 -2.11 1.96
N LYS A 145 -15.10 -1.37 1.58
CA LYS A 145 -14.59 -1.32 0.20
C LYS A 145 -13.35 -2.18 0.00
N ASP A 146 -12.60 -2.36 1.07
CA ASP A 146 -11.34 -3.09 1.09
C ASP A 146 -11.55 -4.60 1.01
N TRP A 147 -10.48 -5.29 0.66
CA TRP A 147 -10.42 -6.73 0.60
C TRP A 147 -9.85 -7.27 1.91
N GLU A 148 -10.50 -8.26 2.47
CA GLU A 148 -9.97 -8.96 3.62
C GLU A 148 -8.95 -10.02 3.20
N ALA A 149 -7.76 -10.00 3.82
CA ALA A 149 -6.72 -10.98 3.59
C ALA A 149 -5.87 -11.24 4.83
N GLN A 150 -5.46 -12.50 5.01
CA GLN A 150 -4.64 -12.93 6.13
C GLN A 150 -3.14 -12.65 5.91
N PHE A 151 -2.81 -11.48 5.31
CA PHE A 151 -1.42 -11.08 5.12
C PHE A 151 -0.68 -10.97 6.46
N TYR A 152 0.50 -11.56 6.52
CA TYR A 152 1.27 -11.64 7.77
C TYR A 152 1.51 -10.27 8.40
N ILE A 153 1.90 -9.27 7.59
CA ILE A 153 2.20 -7.92 8.08
C ILE A 153 0.95 -7.25 8.69
N LEU A 154 -0.22 -7.43 8.12
CA LEU A 154 -1.47 -6.88 8.66
C LEU A 154 -1.88 -7.59 9.95
N ARG A 155 -1.83 -8.93 9.95
CA ARG A 155 -2.28 -9.75 11.08
C ARG A 155 -1.37 -9.68 12.31
N LYS A 156 -0.07 -9.39 12.12
CA LYS A 156 0.93 -9.45 13.19
C LYS A 156 1.35 -8.08 13.71
N THR A 157 0.84 -7.00 13.15
CA THR A 157 1.04 -5.66 13.68
C THR A 157 -0.08 -5.26 14.64
N LEU A 158 0.26 -4.43 15.63
CA LEU A 158 -0.67 -4.03 16.70
C LEU A 158 -1.42 -2.74 16.40
N CYS A 159 -0.92 -1.93 15.47
CA CYS A 159 -1.52 -0.66 15.06
C CYS A 159 -2.49 -0.85 13.88
N PRO A 160 -3.30 0.16 13.55
CA PRO A 160 -4.02 0.21 12.29
C PRO A 160 -3.06 0.04 11.10
N ALA A 161 -3.39 -0.90 10.20
CA ALA A 161 -2.52 -1.30 9.11
C ALA A 161 -3.32 -1.59 7.84
N VAL A 162 -2.88 -1.04 6.71
CA VAL A 162 -3.45 -1.30 5.38
C VAL A 162 -2.35 -1.68 4.42
N LEU A 163 -2.59 -2.70 3.59
CA LEU A 163 -1.74 -3.05 2.47
C LEU A 163 -2.43 -2.58 1.18
N THR A 164 -1.70 -1.85 0.35
CA THR A 164 -2.20 -1.39 -0.95
C THR A 164 -1.55 -2.16 -2.08
N GLU A 165 -2.36 -2.61 -3.01
CA GLU A 165 -1.95 -3.23 -4.27
C GLU A 165 -2.11 -2.19 -5.39
N ASN A 166 -0.99 -1.58 -5.74
CA ASN A 166 -0.93 -0.45 -6.66
C ASN A 166 -0.89 -0.92 -8.10
N PHE A 167 -2.05 -1.38 -8.59
CA PHE A 167 -2.21 -1.97 -9.92
C PHE A 167 -1.51 -3.33 -10.09
N PHE A 168 -1.61 -3.90 -11.30
CA PHE A 168 -1.12 -5.25 -11.60
C PHE A 168 0.20 -5.21 -12.36
N GLN A 169 1.24 -5.82 -11.79
CA GLN A 169 2.58 -5.91 -12.40
C GLN A 169 2.61 -6.81 -13.66
N ASP A 170 1.58 -7.60 -13.88
CA ASP A 170 1.37 -8.50 -15.02
C ASP A 170 0.26 -8.03 -15.97
N ASN A 171 -0.17 -6.77 -15.88
CA ASN A 171 -1.06 -6.12 -16.83
C ASN A 171 -0.33 -5.00 -17.60
N LYS A 172 -0.29 -5.10 -18.93
CA LYS A 172 0.46 -4.14 -19.77
C LYS A 172 0.03 -2.68 -19.60
N ALA A 173 -1.28 -2.43 -19.47
CA ALA A 173 -1.79 -1.08 -19.34
C ALA A 173 -1.47 -0.51 -17.95
N ASP A 174 -1.60 -1.33 -16.90
CA ASP A 174 -1.27 -0.95 -15.53
C ASP A 174 0.24 -0.68 -15.41
N VAL A 175 1.11 -1.56 -15.92
CA VAL A 175 2.57 -1.36 -15.90
C VAL A 175 2.97 -0.08 -16.64
N LYS A 176 2.39 0.18 -17.81
CA LYS A 176 2.65 1.43 -18.55
C LYS A 176 2.27 2.67 -17.73
N TYR A 177 1.14 2.63 -17.03
CA TYR A 177 0.71 3.71 -16.15
C TYR A 177 1.63 3.86 -14.94
N MET A 178 1.89 2.79 -14.22
CA MET A 178 2.76 2.76 -13.04
C MET A 178 4.15 3.35 -13.33
N LEU A 179 4.74 3.01 -14.47
CA LEU A 179 6.08 3.47 -14.86
C LEU A 179 6.10 4.90 -15.38
N SER A 180 4.96 5.51 -15.67
CA SER A 180 4.89 6.91 -16.07
C SER A 180 5.16 7.85 -14.88
N ALA A 181 5.67 9.06 -15.16
CA ALA A 181 5.86 10.07 -14.11
C ALA A 181 4.52 10.45 -13.46
N ALA A 182 3.46 10.59 -14.26
CA ALA A 182 2.11 10.88 -13.74
C ALA A 182 1.59 9.76 -12.85
N GLY A 183 1.71 8.49 -13.27
CA GLY A 183 1.23 7.36 -12.47
C GLY A 183 1.93 7.24 -11.12
N ARG A 184 3.25 7.47 -11.06
CA ARG A 184 3.98 7.51 -9.78
C ARG A 184 3.48 8.64 -8.88
N GLN A 185 3.31 9.83 -9.43
CA GLN A 185 2.81 10.98 -8.68
C GLN A 185 1.37 10.75 -8.19
N ASP A 186 0.50 10.21 -9.02
CA ASP A 186 -0.88 9.92 -8.68
C ASP A 186 -0.96 8.89 -7.53
N ILE A 187 -0.16 7.81 -7.58
CA ILE A 187 -0.11 6.80 -6.53
C ILE A 187 0.39 7.40 -5.20
N VAL A 188 1.45 8.20 -5.23
CA VAL A 188 1.93 8.91 -4.02
C VAL A 188 0.85 9.85 -3.48
N SER A 189 0.17 10.60 -4.35
CA SER A 189 -0.90 11.54 -3.98
C SER A 189 -2.08 10.85 -3.31
N VAL A 190 -2.49 9.69 -3.81
CA VAL A 190 -3.57 8.88 -3.21
C VAL A 190 -3.24 8.49 -1.79
N HIS A 191 -2.04 7.95 -1.55
CA HIS A 191 -1.61 7.58 -0.21
C HIS A 191 -1.51 8.79 0.72
N LEU A 192 -0.90 9.87 0.25
CA LEU A 192 -0.73 11.10 1.01
C LEU A 192 -2.08 11.69 1.42
N THR A 193 -3.00 11.84 0.46
CA THR A 193 -4.35 12.38 0.70
C THR A 193 -5.16 11.49 1.62
N GLY A 194 -5.11 10.17 1.43
CA GLY A 194 -5.80 9.20 2.28
C GLY A 194 -5.31 9.25 3.73
N ILE A 195 -3.98 9.26 3.93
CA ILE A 195 -3.35 9.39 5.26
C ILE A 195 -3.75 10.71 5.92
N GLU A 196 -3.61 11.84 5.21
CA GLU A 196 -3.96 13.16 5.77
C GLU A 196 -5.43 13.26 6.19
N ASN A 197 -6.34 12.77 5.32
CA ASN A 197 -7.77 12.81 5.61
C ASN A 197 -8.14 11.91 6.79
N TYR A 198 -7.55 10.71 6.88
CA TYR A 198 -7.72 9.86 8.04
C TYR A 198 -7.25 10.55 9.33
N LEU A 199 -6.05 11.11 9.34
CA LEU A 199 -5.49 11.79 10.51
C LEU A 199 -6.31 13.01 10.96
N LYS A 200 -6.85 13.77 10.01
CA LYS A 200 -7.72 14.94 10.31
C LYS A 200 -9.07 14.54 10.89
N ASN A 201 -9.62 13.39 10.48
CA ASN A 201 -10.96 12.93 10.87
C ASN A 201 -10.94 11.91 12.01
N ARG A 202 -9.79 11.42 12.41
CA ARG A 202 -9.66 10.49 13.53
C ARG A 202 -10.11 11.18 14.81
N LYS A 203 -11.10 10.59 15.50
CA LYS A 203 -11.55 11.07 16.82
C LYS A 203 -10.39 10.90 17.81
N ARG A 204 -10.04 11.96 18.48
CA ARG A 204 -9.07 11.96 19.60
C ARG A 204 -9.67 11.29 20.81
#